data_e94fe674ad7e452b07701fc0d2d23a4d
#
_entry.id   e94fe674ad7e452b07701fc0d2d23a4d
#
_cell.length_a   1.000
_cell.length_b   1.000
_cell.length_c   1.000
_cell.angle_alpha   90.00
_cell.angle_beta   90.00
_cell.angle_gamma   90.00
#
_symmetry.space_group_name_H-M   'P 1'
#
loop_
_entity.id
_entity.type
_entity.pdbx_description
1 polymer ?
#
loop_
_entity_poly.entity_id
_entity_poly.type
_entity_poly.pdbx_seq_one_letter_code
_entity_poly.pdbx_strand_id
1 'polypeptide(L)'
;MATHYRVIFPVGHGGMAFESIDNCSVLYDCGSLSSPARVEMFIEMLKSHGVQHIDYLFISHFDQDHVNGLNALLNNNIFIKQAVMSYIPEMYRSVFDLVTRGAYNAIRNLILRLEGRVIEIGEERQDGIHGRSFKLPLWEWTAESMLRNDDFNKLRDAFIRQRIDVAQLTDANYLNRWKNEINEAFKTVFGAQGPNAKGLIVLSQKTQNAQLIHAELQNAICCCTPYYPQRNLAASFKNTGCLYVGDSRIKTSAEINGIKEFLRKYLVENQLLLMQLPHHGSVYNLKHDLHNQISADVYFVHDNTDSRIHRSQQLYNTLTATNKLYVVKDICSDLILGICEIQ
;
A
#
# COMPACT_ATOMS: atom_id res chain seq x y z
N MET A 1 25.18 11.28 -9.05
CA MET A 1 24.41 11.71 -7.87
C MET A 1 22.96 11.81 -8.30
N ALA A 2 22.04 11.20 -7.57
CA ALA A 2 20.61 11.28 -7.82
C ALA A 2 19.88 11.74 -6.57
N THR A 3 18.75 12.40 -6.74
CA THR A 3 17.86 12.77 -5.65
C THR A 3 16.58 11.97 -5.77
N HIS A 4 16.27 11.20 -4.73
CA HIS A 4 15.00 10.52 -4.57
C HIS A 4 14.05 11.40 -3.76
N TYR A 5 12.87 11.60 -4.29
CA TYR A 5 11.76 12.29 -3.61
C TYR A 5 10.68 11.30 -3.24
N ARG A 6 10.14 11.43 -2.04
CA ARG A 6 9.00 10.67 -1.55
C ARG A 6 7.97 11.63 -0.97
N VAL A 7 6.72 11.49 -1.38
CA VAL A 7 5.60 12.31 -0.88
C VAL A 7 4.50 11.39 -0.37
N ILE A 8 4.15 11.52 0.90
CA ILE A 8 2.98 10.86 1.49
C ILE A 8 1.86 11.90 1.53
N PHE A 9 0.80 11.67 0.77
CA PHE A 9 -0.28 12.63 0.61
C PHE A 9 -1.33 12.53 1.72
N PRO A 10 -1.84 13.66 2.23
CA PRO A 10 -2.89 13.71 3.25
C PRO A 10 -4.28 13.46 2.64
N VAL A 11 -4.54 12.23 2.24
CA VAL A 11 -5.81 11.82 1.62
C VAL A 11 -6.89 11.41 2.62
N GLY A 12 -6.58 11.43 3.92
CA GLY A 12 -7.52 11.01 4.98
C GLY A 12 -7.76 9.52 4.97
N HIS A 13 -9.03 9.08 4.91
CA HIS A 13 -9.39 7.66 4.82
C HIS A 13 -9.03 7.12 3.44
N GLY A 14 -7.84 6.60 3.29
CA GLY A 14 -7.31 6.06 2.05
C GLY A 14 -5.80 5.94 2.03
N GLY A 15 -5.25 5.73 0.85
CA GLY A 15 -3.82 5.59 0.63
C GLY A 15 -3.37 6.31 -0.63
N MET A 16 -2.31 7.12 -0.51
CA MET A 16 -1.62 7.70 -1.65
C MET A 16 -0.21 8.11 -1.26
N ALA A 17 0.79 7.56 -1.94
CA ALA A 17 2.17 8.01 -1.84
C ALA A 17 2.83 8.03 -3.21
N PHE A 18 3.64 9.05 -3.48
CA PHE A 18 4.36 9.22 -4.72
C PHE A 18 5.86 9.21 -4.46
N GLU A 19 6.62 8.59 -5.34
CA GLU A 19 8.08 8.64 -5.33
C GLU A 19 8.61 8.97 -6.71
N SER A 20 9.73 9.67 -6.78
CA SER A 20 10.45 9.88 -8.03
C SER A 20 11.96 9.89 -7.84
N ILE A 21 12.66 9.33 -8.83
CA ILE A 21 14.11 9.34 -8.96
C ILE A 21 14.49 9.16 -10.44
N ASP A 22 15.43 9.96 -10.95
CA ASP A 22 15.98 9.82 -12.31
C ASP A 22 14.89 9.67 -13.40
N ASN A 23 13.85 10.49 -13.36
CA ASN A 23 12.68 10.44 -14.28
C ASN A 23 11.81 9.17 -14.15
N CYS A 24 12.03 8.33 -13.17
CA CYS A 24 11.13 7.24 -12.82
C CYS A 24 10.10 7.74 -11.80
N SER A 25 8.83 7.56 -12.09
CA SER A 25 7.70 7.97 -11.24
C SER A 25 6.96 6.75 -10.73
N VAL A 26 6.77 6.68 -9.41
CA VAL A 26 6.12 5.57 -8.74
C VAL A 26 4.96 6.09 -7.89
N LEU A 27 3.82 5.42 -7.97
CA LEU A 27 2.64 5.70 -7.15
C LEU A 27 2.29 4.45 -6.36
N TYR A 28 2.06 4.60 -5.07
CA TYR A 28 1.57 3.55 -4.19
C TYR A 28 0.18 3.91 -3.72
N ASP A 29 -0.80 3.10 -4.09
CA ASP A 29 -2.23 3.35 -3.97
C ASP A 29 -2.66 4.72 -4.57
N CYS A 30 -3.92 4.95 -4.74
CA CYS A 30 -4.46 6.20 -5.26
C CYS A 30 -5.94 6.29 -4.91
N GLY A 31 -6.25 6.62 -3.64
CA GLY A 31 -7.65 6.67 -3.26
C GLY A 31 -7.93 7.32 -1.93
N SER A 32 -9.19 7.71 -1.75
CA SER A 32 -9.74 8.23 -0.51
C SER A 32 -11.26 8.12 -0.48
N LEU A 33 -11.83 7.67 0.64
CA LEU A 33 -13.28 7.76 0.90
C LEU A 33 -13.68 9.09 1.55
N SER A 34 -12.81 9.68 2.37
CA SER A 34 -13.12 10.94 3.06
C SER A 34 -12.91 12.16 2.18
N SER A 35 -11.98 12.12 1.23
CA SER A 35 -11.58 13.27 0.44
C SER A 35 -11.20 12.92 -1.01
N PRO A 36 -12.12 12.38 -1.85
CA PRO A 36 -11.82 12.05 -3.24
C PRO A 36 -11.31 13.25 -4.05
N ALA A 37 -11.90 14.44 -3.83
CA ALA A 37 -11.48 15.68 -4.48
C ALA A 37 -10.03 16.07 -4.18
N ARG A 38 -9.47 15.67 -3.04
CA ARG A 38 -8.04 15.89 -2.76
C ARG A 38 -7.15 14.97 -3.54
N VAL A 39 -7.55 13.73 -3.73
CA VAL A 39 -6.81 12.81 -4.61
C VAL A 39 -6.72 13.41 -6.01
N GLU A 40 -7.82 13.96 -6.52
CA GLU A 40 -7.87 14.67 -7.79
C GLU A 40 -6.92 15.88 -7.80
N MET A 41 -6.97 16.72 -6.79
CA MET A 41 -6.07 17.88 -6.62
C MET A 41 -4.59 17.46 -6.58
N PHE A 42 -4.23 16.39 -5.87
CA PHE A 42 -2.84 15.92 -5.83
C PHE A 42 -2.38 15.34 -7.17
N ILE A 43 -3.28 14.70 -7.91
CA ILE A 43 -2.97 14.24 -9.28
C ILE A 43 -2.76 15.45 -10.22
N GLU A 44 -3.59 16.47 -10.14
CA GLU A 44 -3.41 17.72 -10.88
C GLU A 44 -2.07 18.40 -10.51
N MET A 45 -1.72 18.39 -9.22
CA MET A 45 -0.42 18.89 -8.75
C MET A 45 0.74 18.08 -9.36
N LEU A 46 0.69 16.76 -9.34
CA LEU A 46 1.71 15.92 -9.98
C LEU A 46 1.84 16.27 -11.46
N LYS A 47 0.75 16.44 -12.17
CA LYS A 47 0.74 16.85 -13.57
C LYS A 47 1.38 18.22 -13.78
N SER A 48 1.05 19.21 -12.94
CA SER A 48 1.62 20.55 -13.01
C SER A 48 3.15 20.58 -12.78
N HIS A 49 3.67 19.57 -12.05
CA HIS A 49 5.09 19.34 -11.85
C HIS A 49 5.74 18.46 -12.96
N GLY A 50 5.04 18.25 -14.06
CA GLY A 50 5.56 17.57 -15.25
C GLY A 50 5.41 16.05 -15.23
N VAL A 51 4.72 15.46 -14.27
CA VAL A 51 4.45 14.01 -14.27
C VAL A 51 3.44 13.69 -15.37
N GLN A 52 3.89 13.04 -16.42
CA GLN A 52 3.07 12.63 -17.57
C GLN A 52 2.72 11.13 -17.52
N HIS A 53 3.48 10.36 -16.79
CA HIS A 53 3.25 8.93 -16.64
C HIS A 53 3.72 8.46 -15.25
N ILE A 54 3.14 7.35 -14.82
CA ILE A 54 3.56 6.58 -13.65
C ILE A 54 4.23 5.30 -14.19
N ASP A 55 5.52 5.14 -13.90
CA ASP A 55 6.27 3.95 -14.33
C ASP A 55 5.80 2.70 -13.60
N TYR A 56 5.57 2.82 -12.28
CA TYR A 56 5.04 1.75 -11.46
C TYR A 56 3.91 2.27 -10.57
N LEU A 57 2.72 1.69 -10.73
CA LEU A 57 1.61 1.83 -9.79
C LEU A 57 1.53 0.55 -8.94
N PHE A 58 1.83 0.65 -7.65
CA PHE A 58 1.62 -0.45 -6.71
C PHE A 58 0.24 -0.32 -6.08
N ILE A 59 -0.58 -1.36 -6.20
CA ILE A 59 -1.93 -1.44 -5.61
C ILE A 59 -1.87 -2.43 -4.45
N SER A 60 -2.01 -1.91 -3.23
CA SER A 60 -1.96 -2.74 -2.02
C SER A 60 -3.11 -3.75 -1.99
N HIS A 61 -4.32 -3.30 -2.29
CA HIS A 61 -5.55 -4.10 -2.38
C HIS A 61 -6.64 -3.35 -3.17
N PHE A 62 -7.85 -3.90 -3.24
CA PHE A 62 -8.87 -3.43 -4.18
C PHE A 62 -10.01 -2.62 -3.52
N ASP A 63 -9.83 -2.10 -2.30
CA ASP A 63 -10.84 -1.26 -1.68
C ASP A 63 -10.87 0.15 -2.28
N GLN A 64 -12.04 0.74 -2.27
CA GLN A 64 -12.30 2.02 -2.93
C GLN A 64 -11.41 3.14 -2.42
N ASP A 65 -11.09 3.15 -1.14
CA ASP A 65 -10.21 4.16 -0.52
C ASP A 65 -8.73 4.04 -0.93
N HIS A 66 -8.36 2.99 -1.65
CA HIS A 66 -7.02 2.80 -2.20
C HIS A 66 -6.95 2.95 -3.73
N VAL A 67 -8.11 2.94 -4.42
CA VAL A 67 -8.12 2.88 -5.89
C VAL A 67 -9.07 3.84 -6.59
N ASN A 68 -9.98 4.52 -5.89
CA ASN A 68 -11.00 5.36 -6.51
C ASN A 68 -10.43 6.61 -7.22
N GLY A 69 -9.20 7.01 -6.93
CA GLY A 69 -8.49 8.10 -7.60
C GLY A 69 -7.90 7.73 -8.96
N LEU A 70 -7.89 6.45 -9.35
CA LEU A 70 -7.34 6.04 -10.66
C LEU A 70 -8.06 6.67 -11.85
N ASN A 71 -9.36 6.99 -11.72
CA ASN A 71 -10.09 7.75 -12.73
C ASN A 71 -9.54 9.17 -12.91
N ALA A 72 -9.04 9.79 -11.85
CA ALA A 72 -8.45 11.12 -11.93
C ALA A 72 -7.12 11.11 -12.71
N LEU A 73 -6.34 10.01 -12.67
CA LEU A 73 -5.18 9.84 -13.55
C LEU A 73 -5.61 9.89 -15.02
N LEU A 74 -6.67 9.16 -15.37
CA LEU A 74 -7.21 9.16 -16.74
C LEU A 74 -7.67 10.56 -17.15
N ASN A 75 -8.44 11.24 -16.32
CA ASN A 75 -8.96 12.59 -16.60
C ASN A 75 -7.84 13.62 -16.78
N ASN A 76 -6.70 13.40 -16.13
CA ASN A 76 -5.52 14.24 -16.24
C ASN A 76 -4.53 13.79 -17.34
N ASN A 77 -4.86 12.76 -18.12
CA ASN A 77 -3.97 12.16 -19.12
C ASN A 77 -2.60 11.77 -18.54
N ILE A 78 -2.57 11.20 -17.33
CA ILE A 78 -1.40 10.58 -16.75
C ILE A 78 -1.48 9.09 -17.01
N PHE A 79 -0.57 8.59 -17.82
CA PHE A 79 -0.53 7.18 -18.24
C PHE A 79 0.14 6.31 -17.17
N ILE A 80 -0.18 5.00 -17.16
CA ILE A 80 0.45 4.01 -16.28
C ILE A 80 1.23 3.03 -17.16
N LYS A 81 2.55 2.93 -16.97
CA LYS A 81 3.34 1.93 -17.71
C LYS A 81 3.15 0.53 -17.14
N GLN A 82 3.22 0.38 -15.83
CA GLN A 82 3.06 -0.91 -15.17
C GLN A 82 2.28 -0.75 -13.87
N ALA A 83 1.25 -1.57 -13.70
CA ALA A 83 0.53 -1.69 -12.43
C ALA A 83 0.86 -3.03 -11.78
N VAL A 84 1.26 -2.99 -10.53
CA VAL A 84 1.72 -4.12 -9.73
C VAL A 84 0.69 -4.42 -8.66
N MET A 85 0.17 -5.64 -8.64
CA MET A 85 -0.86 -6.07 -7.70
C MET A 85 -0.67 -7.54 -7.28
N SER A 86 -1.37 -7.97 -6.26
CA SER A 86 -1.38 -9.38 -5.85
C SER A 86 -1.98 -10.26 -6.94
N TYR A 87 -1.33 -11.40 -7.19
CA TYR A 87 -1.86 -12.43 -8.07
C TYR A 87 -3.10 -13.08 -7.46
N ILE A 88 -4.13 -13.22 -8.28
CA ILE A 88 -5.34 -13.98 -7.96
C ILE A 88 -5.46 -15.12 -8.98
N PRO A 89 -5.45 -16.40 -8.55
CA PRO A 89 -5.64 -17.53 -9.46
C PRO A 89 -6.92 -17.38 -10.28
N GLU A 90 -6.86 -17.73 -11.55
CA GLU A 90 -7.94 -17.47 -12.51
C GLU A 90 -9.31 -17.95 -12.03
N MET A 91 -9.36 -19.15 -11.45
CA MET A 91 -10.59 -19.73 -10.92
C MET A 91 -11.23 -18.93 -9.78
N TYR A 92 -10.48 -18.06 -9.09
CA TYR A 92 -10.99 -17.21 -7.99
C TYR A 92 -11.27 -15.77 -8.42
N ARG A 93 -10.90 -15.33 -9.63
CA ARG A 93 -11.03 -13.94 -10.07
C ARG A 93 -12.45 -13.41 -9.99
N SER A 94 -13.43 -14.20 -10.47
CA SER A 94 -14.84 -13.81 -10.41
C SER A 94 -15.37 -13.70 -8.98
N VAL A 95 -14.85 -14.55 -8.09
CA VAL A 95 -15.22 -14.53 -6.66
C VAL A 95 -14.59 -13.33 -5.97
N PHE A 96 -13.31 -13.02 -6.26
CA PHE A 96 -12.66 -11.80 -5.77
C PHE A 96 -13.37 -10.56 -6.26
N ASP A 97 -13.79 -10.53 -7.53
CA ASP A 97 -14.57 -9.43 -8.06
C ASP A 97 -15.91 -9.25 -7.34
N LEU A 98 -16.60 -10.36 -7.03
CA LEU A 98 -17.83 -10.32 -6.25
C LEU A 98 -17.61 -9.73 -4.84
N VAL A 99 -16.60 -10.20 -4.10
CA VAL A 99 -16.33 -9.76 -2.71
C VAL A 99 -15.79 -8.34 -2.66
N THR A 100 -15.05 -7.90 -3.67
CA THR A 100 -14.58 -6.51 -3.82
C THR A 100 -15.61 -5.61 -4.53
N ARG A 101 -16.85 -6.08 -4.71
CA ARG A 101 -17.97 -5.34 -5.32
C ARG A 101 -17.67 -4.81 -6.73
N GLY A 102 -17.00 -5.63 -7.53
CA GLY A 102 -16.63 -5.29 -8.90
C GLY A 102 -15.33 -4.47 -9.03
N ALA A 103 -14.66 -4.14 -7.93
CA ALA A 103 -13.47 -3.29 -7.97
C ALA A 103 -12.29 -3.99 -8.65
N TYR A 104 -12.10 -5.30 -8.47
CA TYR A 104 -11.00 -6.03 -9.08
C TYR A 104 -10.99 -5.92 -10.61
N ASN A 105 -12.11 -6.22 -11.28
CA ASN A 105 -12.21 -6.12 -12.74
C ASN A 105 -12.22 -4.66 -13.22
N ALA A 106 -12.88 -3.75 -12.47
CA ALA A 106 -12.90 -2.33 -12.81
C ALA A 106 -11.49 -1.74 -12.85
N ILE A 107 -10.64 -2.05 -11.86
CA ILE A 107 -9.26 -1.61 -11.78
C ILE A 107 -8.45 -2.17 -12.96
N ARG A 108 -8.52 -3.47 -13.24
CA ARG A 108 -7.81 -4.07 -14.37
C ARG A 108 -8.18 -3.43 -15.70
N ASN A 109 -9.46 -3.20 -15.94
CA ASN A 109 -9.95 -2.53 -17.15
C ASN A 109 -9.48 -1.07 -17.24
N LEU A 110 -9.47 -0.36 -16.11
CA LEU A 110 -9.00 1.02 -16.04
C LEU A 110 -7.50 1.11 -16.34
N ILE A 111 -6.68 0.21 -15.77
CA ILE A 111 -5.24 0.16 -16.05
C ILE A 111 -4.99 -0.06 -17.55
N LEU A 112 -5.73 -0.95 -18.20
CA LEU A 112 -5.63 -1.17 -19.65
C LEU A 112 -6.01 0.08 -20.44
N ARG A 113 -7.02 0.84 -20.00
CA ARG A 113 -7.41 2.13 -20.63
C ARG A 113 -6.35 3.21 -20.43
N LEU A 114 -5.55 3.14 -19.39
CA LEU A 114 -4.38 4.00 -19.12
C LEU A 114 -3.11 3.49 -19.82
N GLU A 115 -3.26 2.58 -20.79
CA GLU A 115 -2.18 1.94 -21.54
C GLU A 115 -1.22 1.12 -20.66
N GLY A 116 -1.63 0.82 -19.42
CA GLY A 116 -0.83 0.12 -18.43
C GLY A 116 -0.73 -1.39 -18.69
N ARG A 117 0.42 -1.96 -18.31
CA ARG A 117 0.61 -3.40 -18.22
C ARG A 117 0.40 -3.86 -16.78
N VAL A 118 -0.41 -4.89 -16.58
CA VAL A 118 -0.62 -5.50 -15.26
C VAL A 118 0.49 -6.51 -14.97
N ILE A 119 1.12 -6.36 -13.80
CA ILE A 119 2.09 -7.31 -13.23
C ILE A 119 1.46 -7.88 -11.97
N GLU A 120 1.17 -9.17 -11.99
CA GLU A 120 0.65 -9.89 -10.82
C GLU A 120 1.80 -10.55 -10.06
N ILE A 121 1.83 -10.36 -8.72
CA ILE A 121 2.83 -10.93 -7.80
C ILE A 121 2.14 -11.94 -6.90
N GLY A 122 2.63 -13.17 -6.88
CA GLY A 122 2.10 -14.26 -6.06
C GLY A 122 2.98 -15.51 -6.09
N GLU A 123 2.57 -16.51 -5.36
CA GLU A 123 3.37 -17.71 -5.07
C GLU A 123 3.48 -18.71 -6.24
N GLU A 124 2.69 -18.59 -7.30
CA GLU A 124 2.63 -19.60 -8.40
C GLU A 124 3.84 -19.61 -9.36
N ARG A 125 4.86 -18.81 -9.12
CA ARG A 125 6.07 -18.89 -9.94
C ARG A 125 6.90 -20.09 -9.51
N GLN A 126 7.24 -20.96 -10.48
CA GLN A 126 8.08 -22.14 -10.31
C GLN A 126 9.50 -21.86 -9.77
N ASP A 127 9.89 -20.56 -9.72
CA ASP A 127 11.20 -20.12 -9.24
C ASP A 127 11.26 -19.85 -7.73
N GLY A 128 10.16 -20.06 -6.98
CA GLY A 128 10.10 -19.85 -5.53
C GLY A 128 10.28 -18.42 -5.06
N ILE A 129 10.24 -17.45 -5.99
CA ILE A 129 10.39 -16.03 -5.68
C ILE A 129 9.00 -15.46 -5.39
N HIS A 130 8.71 -15.23 -4.11
CA HIS A 130 7.44 -14.64 -3.66
C HIS A 130 7.35 -13.13 -3.88
N GLY A 131 8.50 -12.45 -3.99
CA GLY A 131 8.61 -11.02 -4.23
C GLY A 131 9.26 -10.70 -5.57
N ARG A 132 9.00 -9.50 -6.08
CA ARG A 132 9.62 -8.97 -7.29
C ARG A 132 10.26 -7.61 -7.02
N SER A 133 11.52 -7.46 -7.41
CA SER A 133 12.23 -6.17 -7.36
C SER A 133 12.18 -5.45 -8.70
N PHE A 134 11.96 -4.15 -8.62
CA PHE A 134 11.98 -3.18 -9.71
C PHE A 134 13.16 -2.25 -9.43
N LYS A 135 14.21 -2.33 -10.24
CA LYS A 135 15.50 -1.72 -9.91
C LYS A 135 15.90 -0.63 -10.89
N LEU A 136 16.38 0.46 -10.33
CA LEU A 136 17.24 1.43 -10.99
C LEU A 136 18.68 1.28 -10.46
N PRO A 137 19.68 1.93 -11.06
CA PRO A 137 21.07 1.83 -10.58
C PRO A 137 21.24 2.15 -9.09
N LEU A 138 20.53 3.15 -8.59
CA LEU A 138 20.68 3.68 -7.23
C LEU A 138 19.49 3.43 -6.32
N TRP A 139 18.35 2.96 -6.84
CA TRP A 139 17.12 2.76 -6.08
C TRP A 139 16.37 1.50 -6.50
N GLU A 140 15.64 0.91 -5.56
CA GLU A 140 14.82 -0.26 -5.85
C GLU A 140 13.51 -0.26 -5.07
N TRP A 141 12.51 -0.87 -5.67
CA TRP A 141 11.22 -1.21 -5.05
C TRP A 141 11.05 -2.73 -5.09
N THR A 142 10.83 -3.33 -3.93
CA THR A 142 10.56 -4.77 -3.84
C THR A 142 9.14 -4.96 -3.34
N ALA A 143 8.31 -5.62 -4.13
CA ALA A 143 6.93 -5.92 -3.80
C ALA A 143 6.75 -7.41 -3.53
N GLU A 144 5.98 -7.75 -2.51
CA GLU A 144 5.59 -9.12 -2.18
C GLU A 144 4.09 -9.18 -1.83
N SER A 145 3.39 -10.18 -2.35
CA SER A 145 2.01 -10.43 -1.98
C SER A 145 1.94 -11.16 -0.64
N MET A 146 1.05 -10.72 0.24
CA MET A 146 0.73 -11.42 1.48
C MET A 146 -0.24 -12.59 1.27
N LEU A 147 -0.90 -12.65 0.09
CA LEU A 147 -1.72 -13.80 -0.31
C LEU A 147 -0.80 -14.97 -0.68
N ARG A 148 -1.11 -16.15 -0.15
CA ARG A 148 -0.35 -17.39 -0.36
C ARG A 148 -1.24 -18.48 -0.94
N ASN A 149 -0.64 -19.48 -1.58
CA ASN A 149 -1.36 -20.67 -2.08
C ASN A 149 -2.13 -21.37 -0.96
N ASP A 150 -1.59 -21.38 0.26
CA ASP A 150 -2.27 -21.93 1.44
C ASP A 150 -3.59 -21.19 1.75
N ASP A 151 -3.67 -19.89 1.51
CA ASP A 151 -4.91 -19.12 1.67
C ASP A 151 -5.98 -19.56 0.66
N PHE A 152 -5.59 -19.79 -0.59
CA PHE A 152 -6.49 -20.30 -1.62
C PHE A 152 -6.92 -21.74 -1.35
N ASN A 153 -6.03 -22.59 -0.80
CA ASN A 153 -6.40 -23.94 -0.35
C ASN A 153 -7.41 -23.87 0.80
N LYS A 154 -7.17 -23.04 1.80
CA LYS A 154 -8.12 -22.82 2.90
C LYS A 154 -9.46 -22.27 2.41
N LEU A 155 -9.45 -21.39 1.41
CA LEU A 155 -10.67 -20.85 0.80
C LEU A 155 -11.44 -21.94 0.07
N ARG A 156 -10.75 -22.81 -0.69
CA ARG A 156 -11.38 -23.97 -1.33
C ARG A 156 -12.04 -24.88 -0.29
N ASP A 157 -11.35 -25.18 0.80
CA ASP A 157 -11.89 -26.02 1.86
C ASP A 157 -13.08 -25.34 2.57
N ALA A 158 -13.06 -24.01 2.72
CA ALA A 158 -14.19 -23.26 3.24
C ALA A 158 -15.41 -23.32 2.29
N PHE A 159 -15.19 -23.21 0.98
CA PHE A 159 -16.25 -23.38 -0.02
C PHE A 159 -16.88 -24.79 0.06
N ILE A 160 -16.06 -25.84 0.13
CA ILE A 160 -16.55 -27.21 0.26
C ILE A 160 -17.40 -27.36 1.53
N ARG A 161 -16.97 -26.84 2.67
CA ARG A 161 -17.76 -26.85 3.91
C ARG A 161 -19.10 -26.13 3.78
N GLN A 162 -19.14 -25.04 3.01
CA GLN A 162 -20.38 -24.30 2.70
C GLN A 162 -21.19 -24.92 1.55
N ARG A 163 -20.78 -26.08 1.02
CA ARG A 163 -21.39 -26.77 -0.12
C ARG A 163 -21.38 -25.95 -1.41
N ILE A 164 -20.42 -25.06 -1.55
CA ILE A 164 -20.19 -24.28 -2.78
C ILE A 164 -19.40 -25.16 -3.75
N ASP A 165 -19.92 -25.31 -4.96
CA ASP A 165 -19.23 -26.02 -6.04
C ASP A 165 -18.16 -25.12 -6.66
N VAL A 166 -16.90 -25.47 -6.41
CA VAL A 166 -15.74 -24.71 -6.89
C VAL A 166 -15.69 -24.65 -8.43
N ALA A 167 -16.21 -25.65 -9.14
CA ALA A 167 -16.24 -25.65 -10.59
C ALA A 167 -17.21 -24.60 -11.19
N GLN A 168 -18.14 -24.08 -10.41
CA GLN A 168 -19.12 -23.07 -10.83
C GLN A 168 -18.74 -21.62 -10.42
N LEU A 169 -17.57 -21.40 -9.86
CA LEU A 169 -17.15 -20.07 -9.38
C LEU A 169 -16.93 -19.03 -10.49
N THR A 170 -17.05 -19.40 -11.76
CA THR A 170 -17.02 -18.49 -12.91
C THR A 170 -18.42 -18.14 -13.43
N ASP A 171 -19.47 -18.83 -12.97
CA ASP A 171 -20.86 -18.57 -13.37
C ASP A 171 -21.45 -17.42 -12.53
N ALA A 172 -21.81 -16.32 -13.16
CA ALA A 172 -22.33 -15.13 -12.48
C ALA A 172 -23.68 -15.39 -11.75
N ASN A 173 -24.56 -16.26 -12.31
CA ASN A 173 -25.82 -16.58 -11.69
C ASN A 173 -25.59 -17.45 -10.44
N TYR A 174 -24.65 -18.39 -10.53
CA TYR A 174 -24.23 -19.20 -9.40
C TYR A 174 -23.65 -18.32 -8.28
N LEU A 175 -22.70 -17.43 -8.60
CA LEU A 175 -22.09 -16.52 -7.65
C LEU A 175 -23.12 -15.62 -6.95
N ASN A 176 -24.08 -15.07 -7.69
CA ASN A 176 -25.14 -14.25 -7.10
C ASN A 176 -26.04 -15.04 -6.15
N ARG A 177 -26.34 -16.30 -6.48
CA ARG A 177 -27.16 -17.20 -5.63
C ARG A 177 -26.44 -17.52 -4.32
N TRP A 178 -25.12 -17.75 -4.36
CA TRP A 178 -24.32 -18.20 -3.22
C TRP A 178 -23.50 -17.07 -2.57
N LYS A 179 -23.85 -15.81 -2.84
CA LYS A 179 -23.09 -14.62 -2.41
C LYS A 179 -22.86 -14.57 -0.90
N ASN A 180 -23.85 -14.92 -0.09
CA ASN A 180 -23.74 -14.87 1.37
C ASN A 180 -22.76 -15.93 1.89
N GLU A 181 -22.88 -17.15 1.40
CA GLU A 181 -22.03 -18.29 1.77
C GLU A 181 -20.58 -18.05 1.30
N ILE A 182 -20.41 -17.48 0.12
CA ILE A 182 -19.10 -17.04 -0.39
C ILE A 182 -18.48 -16.01 0.55
N ASN A 183 -19.21 -14.96 0.94
CA ASN A 183 -18.73 -13.95 1.87
C ASN A 183 -18.36 -14.56 3.24
N GLU A 184 -19.14 -15.51 3.76
CA GLU A 184 -18.83 -16.20 5.02
C GLU A 184 -17.58 -17.09 4.88
N ALA A 185 -17.38 -17.75 3.75
CA ALA A 185 -16.14 -18.50 3.47
C ALA A 185 -14.92 -17.56 3.47
N PHE A 186 -15.01 -16.39 2.83
CA PHE A 186 -13.95 -15.38 2.86
C PHE A 186 -13.66 -14.86 4.27
N LYS A 187 -14.69 -14.54 5.05
CA LYS A 187 -14.53 -14.15 6.45
C LYS A 187 -13.87 -15.24 7.31
N THR A 188 -14.18 -16.51 7.03
CA THR A 188 -13.57 -17.64 7.74
C THR A 188 -12.08 -17.73 7.49
N VAL A 189 -11.61 -17.44 6.28
CA VAL A 189 -10.19 -17.54 5.90
C VAL A 189 -9.41 -16.27 6.21
N PHE A 190 -9.97 -15.11 5.86
CA PHE A 190 -9.27 -13.82 5.91
C PHE A 190 -9.70 -12.94 7.11
N GLY A 191 -10.74 -13.34 7.85
CA GLY A 191 -11.33 -12.54 8.92
C GLY A 191 -12.35 -11.52 8.39
N ALA A 192 -12.81 -10.62 9.27
CA ALA A 192 -13.87 -9.65 8.96
C ALA A 192 -13.54 -8.69 7.81
N GLN A 193 -12.24 -8.51 7.52
CA GLN A 193 -11.75 -7.61 6.46
C GLN A 193 -11.66 -8.29 5.09
N GLY A 194 -11.96 -9.60 5.02
CA GLY A 194 -11.84 -10.33 3.77
C GLY A 194 -10.39 -10.34 3.24
N PRO A 195 -10.21 -10.39 1.91
CA PRO A 195 -8.88 -10.52 1.28
C PRO A 195 -7.95 -9.32 1.52
N ASN A 196 -8.47 -8.15 1.91
CA ASN A 196 -7.68 -6.94 2.18
C ASN A 196 -6.68 -7.12 3.32
N ALA A 197 -6.98 -8.04 4.26
CA ALA A 197 -6.05 -8.40 5.33
C ALA A 197 -4.70 -8.94 4.82
N LYS A 198 -4.59 -9.26 3.52
CA LYS A 198 -3.41 -9.84 2.88
C LYS A 198 -3.10 -9.17 1.54
N GLY A 199 -2.89 -7.87 1.58
CA GLY A 199 -2.56 -7.07 0.40
C GLY A 199 -1.11 -7.25 -0.09
N LEU A 200 -0.73 -6.39 -1.04
CA LEU A 200 0.63 -6.22 -1.50
C LEU A 200 1.40 -5.34 -0.53
N ILE A 201 2.59 -5.77 -0.12
CA ILE A 201 3.54 -4.94 0.62
C ILE A 201 4.67 -4.49 -0.30
N VAL A 202 5.17 -3.28 -0.11
CA VAL A 202 6.25 -2.72 -0.92
C VAL A 202 7.33 -2.11 -0.04
N LEU A 203 8.57 -2.53 -0.25
CA LEU A 203 9.76 -1.91 0.30
C LEU A 203 10.41 -1.04 -0.77
N SER A 204 10.59 0.25 -0.48
CA SER A 204 11.28 1.23 -1.31
C SER A 204 12.55 1.66 -0.62
N GLN A 205 13.72 1.53 -1.25
CA GLN A 205 15.02 1.82 -0.65
C GLN A 205 16.11 2.08 -1.69
N LYS A 206 17.24 2.63 -1.25
CA LYS A 206 18.46 2.65 -2.07
C LYS A 206 18.94 1.23 -2.38
N THR A 207 19.64 1.05 -3.50
CA THR A 207 20.29 -0.24 -3.80
C THR A 207 21.50 -0.48 -2.88
N GLN A 208 21.94 -1.74 -2.78
CA GLN A 208 23.06 -2.12 -1.95
C GLN A 208 24.36 -1.37 -2.31
N ASN A 209 24.56 -1.05 -3.59
CA ASN A 209 25.77 -0.38 -4.09
C ASN A 209 25.68 1.14 -3.99
N ALA A 210 24.51 1.70 -3.68
CA ALA A 210 24.31 3.13 -3.57
C ALA A 210 24.74 3.65 -2.20
N GLN A 211 25.49 4.76 -2.19
CA GLN A 211 25.89 5.45 -0.97
C GLN A 211 24.88 6.56 -0.65
N LEU A 212 24.32 6.53 0.56
CA LEU A 212 23.51 7.63 1.07
C LEU A 212 24.43 8.80 1.45
N ILE A 213 24.17 9.97 0.88
CA ILE A 213 24.84 11.22 1.22
C ILE A 213 24.02 11.96 2.28
N HIS A 214 22.72 12.10 2.03
CA HIS A 214 21.78 12.81 2.89
C HIS A 214 20.40 12.22 2.80
N ALA A 215 19.68 12.14 3.93
CA ALA A 215 18.26 11.85 3.98
C ALA A 215 17.58 12.77 5.00
N GLU A 216 16.47 13.35 4.60
CA GLU A 216 15.64 14.19 5.46
C GLU A 216 14.16 13.91 5.25
N LEU A 217 13.38 14.20 6.28
CA LEU A 217 11.92 14.22 6.24
C LEU A 217 11.45 15.63 6.61
N GLN A 218 10.55 16.17 5.84
CA GLN A 218 9.99 17.51 6.06
C GLN A 218 8.45 17.42 6.07
N ASN A 219 7.83 18.28 6.89
CA ASN A 219 6.45 18.66 6.66
C ASN A 219 6.41 19.67 5.52
N ALA A 220 5.88 19.27 4.38
CA ALA A 220 5.67 20.22 3.30
C ALA A 220 4.29 20.84 3.45
N ILE A 221 4.21 22.17 3.28
CA ILE A 221 2.96 22.90 3.20
C ILE A 221 2.47 22.75 1.76
N CYS A 222 1.30 22.15 1.55
CA CYS A 222 0.61 22.32 0.28
C CYS A 222 0.30 23.84 0.13
N CYS A 223 0.65 24.42 -1.02
CA CYS A 223 0.53 25.85 -1.32
C CYS A 223 -0.90 26.45 -1.19
N CYS A 224 -1.86 25.68 -0.72
CA CYS A 224 -3.27 26.06 -0.58
C CYS A 224 -3.62 26.74 0.75
N THR A 225 -2.72 26.80 1.74
CA THR A 225 -3.01 27.45 3.04
C THR A 225 -1.77 28.16 3.61
N PRO A 226 -1.84 29.48 3.86
CA PRO A 226 -0.68 30.27 4.30
C PRO A 226 -0.36 30.24 5.80
N TYR A 227 -0.99 29.41 6.62
CA TYR A 227 -0.86 29.53 8.08
C TYR A 227 -0.92 28.20 8.82
N TYR A 228 0.23 27.49 8.97
CA TYR A 228 0.45 26.64 10.14
C TYR A 228 1.95 26.50 10.46
N PRO A 229 2.35 26.52 11.76
CA PRO A 229 3.75 26.41 12.13
C PRO A 229 4.28 25.02 11.73
N GLN A 230 5.36 25.03 10.95
CA GLN A 230 6.12 23.86 10.58
C GLN A 230 6.59 23.15 11.87
N ARG A 231 6.12 21.96 12.14
CA ARG A 231 6.88 21.02 12.96
C ARG A 231 7.99 20.51 12.07
N ASN A 232 9.16 21.10 12.21
CA ASN A 232 10.36 20.64 11.51
C ASN A 232 10.65 19.20 11.95
N LEU A 233 10.31 18.24 11.11
CA LEU A 233 10.90 16.91 11.15
C LEU A 233 12.34 16.91 10.63
N ALA A 234 12.97 18.09 10.50
CA ALA A 234 14.31 18.29 9.97
C ALA A 234 15.35 17.55 10.85
N ALA A 235 15.33 16.24 10.75
CA ALA A 235 16.35 15.36 11.29
C ALA A 235 17.07 14.71 10.09
N SER A 236 18.38 14.72 10.13
CA SER A 236 19.19 13.93 9.22
C SER A 236 19.08 12.46 9.62
N PHE A 237 18.70 11.61 8.67
CA PHE A 237 18.54 10.17 8.88
C PHE A 237 19.67 9.40 8.20
N LYS A 238 19.93 8.19 8.70
CA LYS A 238 20.97 7.29 8.17
C LYS A 238 20.36 6.18 7.28
N ASN A 239 19.05 6.08 7.26
CA ASN A 239 18.31 5.03 6.56
C ASN A 239 17.43 5.64 5.46
N THR A 240 17.10 4.85 4.45
CA THR A 240 16.28 5.27 3.31
C THR A 240 15.01 4.44 3.15
N GLY A 241 15.00 3.21 3.71
CA GLY A 241 13.95 2.23 3.50
C GLY A 241 12.57 2.71 3.96
N CYS A 242 11.57 2.59 3.10
CA CYS A 242 10.16 2.82 3.42
C CYS A 242 9.36 1.55 3.17
N LEU A 243 8.59 1.10 4.16
CA LEU A 243 7.70 -0.03 4.03
C LEU A 243 6.25 0.43 3.95
N TYR A 244 5.62 0.19 2.80
CA TYR A 244 4.20 0.35 2.56
C TYR A 244 3.49 -0.99 2.77
N VAL A 245 2.43 -1.01 3.54
CA VAL A 245 1.71 -2.23 3.91
C VAL A 245 0.21 -2.18 3.63
N GLY A 246 -0.32 -1.02 3.20
CA GLY A 246 -1.75 -0.82 2.97
C GLY A 246 -2.59 -1.21 4.19
N ASP A 247 -3.65 -1.95 3.97
CA ASP A 247 -4.54 -2.47 5.01
C ASP A 247 -4.17 -3.87 5.51
N SER A 248 -2.99 -4.37 5.15
CA SER A 248 -2.53 -5.71 5.55
C SER A 248 -2.60 -5.89 7.06
N ARG A 249 -3.07 -7.06 7.49
CA ARG A 249 -3.09 -7.39 8.92
C ARG A 249 -1.69 -7.79 9.40
N ILE A 250 -1.20 -7.11 10.44
CA ILE A 250 0.09 -7.35 11.08
C ILE A 250 -0.13 -7.51 12.58
N LYS A 251 -0.95 -8.47 12.97
CA LYS A 251 -1.41 -8.67 14.35
C LYS A 251 -0.90 -9.95 14.99
N THR A 252 -0.83 -11.02 14.25
CA THR A 252 -0.36 -12.32 14.75
C THR A 252 1.16 -12.44 14.63
N SER A 253 1.75 -13.32 15.44
CA SER A 253 3.20 -13.60 15.34
C SER A 253 3.59 -14.13 13.97
N ALA A 254 2.72 -14.90 13.30
CA ALA A 254 2.98 -15.41 11.96
C ALA A 254 3.05 -14.28 10.93
N GLU A 255 2.12 -13.33 10.97
CA GLU A 255 2.11 -12.16 10.08
C GLU A 255 3.33 -11.26 10.30
N ILE A 256 3.68 -10.99 11.57
CA ILE A 256 4.88 -10.22 11.92
C ILE A 256 6.15 -10.93 11.45
N ASN A 257 6.24 -12.26 11.65
CA ASN A 257 7.39 -13.04 11.19
C ASN A 257 7.50 -13.02 9.66
N GLY A 258 6.38 -13.05 8.93
CA GLY A 258 6.39 -12.87 7.47
C GLY A 258 7.01 -11.54 7.04
N ILE A 259 6.61 -10.43 7.68
CA ILE A 259 7.22 -9.11 7.42
C ILE A 259 8.71 -9.09 7.80
N LYS A 260 9.08 -9.66 8.94
CA LYS A 260 10.50 -9.75 9.35
C LYS A 260 11.33 -10.55 8.37
N GLU A 261 10.80 -11.65 7.85
CA GLU A 261 11.48 -12.47 6.85
C GLU A 261 11.64 -11.72 5.54
N PHE A 262 10.60 -11.01 5.09
CA PHE A 262 10.65 -10.12 3.94
C PHE A 262 11.75 -9.05 4.12
N LEU A 263 11.76 -8.34 5.25
CA LEU A 263 12.78 -7.33 5.53
C LEU A 263 14.17 -7.95 5.63
N ARG A 264 14.35 -9.08 6.33
CA ARG A 264 15.64 -9.78 6.41
C ARG A 264 16.18 -10.18 5.04
N LYS A 265 15.30 -10.50 4.10
CA LYS A 265 15.66 -10.90 2.75
C LYS A 265 16.01 -9.72 1.84
N TYR A 266 15.31 -8.62 1.97
CA TYR A 266 15.35 -7.54 0.98
C TYR A 266 15.86 -6.21 1.53
N LEU A 267 15.71 -5.92 2.82
CA LEU A 267 16.18 -4.65 3.38
C LEU A 267 17.71 -4.59 3.39
N VAL A 268 18.25 -3.57 2.72
CA VAL A 268 19.69 -3.34 2.58
C VAL A 268 20.28 -2.74 3.86
N GLU A 269 19.49 -1.99 4.60
CA GLU A 269 19.86 -1.26 5.81
C GLU A 269 19.44 -2.03 7.08
N ASN A 270 19.94 -1.59 8.22
CA ASN A 270 19.64 -2.27 9.49
C ASN A 270 18.22 -2.01 10.01
N GLN A 271 17.59 -0.91 9.57
CA GLN A 271 16.22 -0.55 9.91
C GLN A 271 15.59 0.33 8.83
N LEU A 272 14.27 0.49 8.91
CA LEU A 272 13.51 1.36 8.02
C LEU A 272 13.68 2.83 8.44
N LEU A 273 13.67 3.75 7.46
CA LEU A 273 13.42 5.16 7.71
C LEU A 273 11.92 5.36 8.04
N LEU A 274 11.04 4.82 7.20
CA LEU A 274 9.59 4.98 7.32
C LEU A 274 8.88 3.63 7.33
N MET A 275 7.84 3.50 8.13
CA MET A 275 6.91 2.38 8.08
C MET A 275 5.47 2.88 8.13
N GLN A 276 4.65 2.48 7.18
CA GLN A 276 3.21 2.67 7.22
C GLN A 276 2.60 1.80 8.32
N LEU A 277 1.75 2.39 9.17
CA LEU A 277 0.90 1.60 10.06
C LEU A 277 -0.32 1.10 9.27
N PRO A 278 -0.59 -0.21 9.31
CA PRO A 278 -1.65 -0.81 8.50
C PRO A 278 -3.03 -0.32 8.90
N HIS A 279 -3.94 -0.25 7.91
CA HIS A 279 -5.35 0.02 8.10
C HIS A 279 -5.62 1.18 9.06
N HIS A 280 -5.04 2.33 8.76
CA HIS A 280 -5.20 3.57 9.54
C HIS A 280 -4.86 3.41 11.03
N GLY A 281 -3.97 2.47 11.38
CA GLY A 281 -3.57 2.18 12.76
C GLY A 281 -4.60 1.40 13.57
N SER A 282 -5.52 0.68 12.93
CA SER A 282 -6.59 -0.07 13.57
C SER A 282 -6.09 -1.16 14.52
N VAL A 283 -6.65 -1.24 15.74
CA VAL A 283 -6.36 -2.32 16.72
C VAL A 283 -6.68 -3.72 16.19
N TYR A 284 -7.53 -3.82 15.18
CA TYR A 284 -7.90 -5.09 14.57
C TYR A 284 -6.83 -5.62 13.64
N ASN A 285 -5.96 -4.73 13.11
CA ASN A 285 -4.97 -5.06 12.11
C ASN A 285 -3.54 -5.04 12.61
N LEU A 286 -3.27 -4.43 13.74
CA LEU A 286 -1.90 -4.33 14.24
C LEU A 286 -1.79 -4.77 15.71
N LYS A 287 -0.58 -5.21 16.05
CA LYS A 287 -0.21 -5.54 17.41
C LYS A 287 0.31 -4.29 18.13
N HIS A 288 -0.05 -4.08 19.39
CA HIS A 288 0.31 -2.88 20.15
C HIS A 288 1.83 -2.70 20.34
N ASP A 289 2.60 -3.80 20.30
CA ASP A 289 4.06 -3.81 20.42
C ASP A 289 4.79 -3.94 19.08
N LEU A 290 4.12 -3.63 17.96
CA LEU A 290 4.68 -3.74 16.59
C LEU A 290 6.02 -3.02 16.47
N HIS A 291 6.18 -1.84 17.06
CA HIS A 291 7.39 -1.02 17.03
C HIS A 291 8.61 -1.72 17.68
N ASN A 292 8.39 -2.68 18.59
CA ASN A 292 9.45 -3.51 19.19
C ASN A 292 9.81 -4.68 18.27
N GLN A 293 8.96 -4.99 17.31
CA GLN A 293 9.10 -6.14 16.42
C GLN A 293 9.71 -5.75 15.08
N ILE A 294 9.35 -4.57 14.56
CA ILE A 294 9.82 -4.02 13.29
C ILE A 294 10.29 -2.60 13.57
N SER A 295 11.59 -2.36 13.43
CA SER A 295 12.20 -1.06 13.75
C SER A 295 12.12 -0.09 12.57
N ALA A 296 11.63 1.12 12.84
CA ALA A 296 11.67 2.27 11.93
C ALA A 296 12.05 3.54 12.70
N ASP A 297 12.65 4.50 12.00
CA ASP A 297 12.90 5.83 12.57
C ASP A 297 11.59 6.58 12.78
N VAL A 298 10.66 6.46 11.80
CA VAL A 298 9.35 7.09 11.84
C VAL A 298 8.27 6.10 11.38
N TYR A 299 7.17 6.07 12.09
CA TYR A 299 5.94 5.38 11.68
C TYR A 299 4.94 6.42 11.20
N PHE A 300 4.33 6.21 10.05
CA PHE A 300 3.28 7.08 9.55
C PHE A 300 1.94 6.35 9.40
N VAL A 301 0.87 7.10 9.50
CA VAL A 301 -0.48 6.60 9.33
C VAL A 301 -1.33 7.67 8.63
N HIS A 302 -2.09 7.28 7.63
CA HIS A 302 -3.14 8.15 7.08
C HIS A 302 -4.24 8.28 8.11
N ASP A 303 -4.55 9.52 8.51
CA ASP A 303 -5.59 9.76 9.50
C ASP A 303 -6.96 9.48 8.90
N ASN A 304 -7.77 8.79 9.67
CA ASN A 304 -9.14 8.51 9.36
C ASN A 304 -10.03 9.14 10.43
N THR A 305 -10.94 10.00 9.99
CA THR A 305 -11.97 10.59 10.85
C THR A 305 -13.14 9.63 11.10
N ASP A 306 -13.13 8.43 10.49
CA ASP A 306 -14.16 7.43 10.70
C ASP A 306 -14.09 6.88 12.13
N SER A 307 -15.09 7.18 12.94
CA SER A 307 -15.21 6.74 14.33
C SER A 307 -15.31 5.21 14.49
N ARG A 308 -15.55 4.46 13.41
CA ARG A 308 -15.58 3.00 13.41
C ARG A 308 -14.19 2.39 13.47
N ILE A 309 -13.14 3.15 13.17
CA ILE A 309 -11.77 2.67 13.27
C ILE A 309 -11.26 2.90 14.68
N HIS A 310 -11.18 1.80 15.43
CA HIS A 310 -10.60 1.80 16.76
C HIS A 310 -9.07 1.73 16.65
N ARG A 311 -8.39 2.85 16.90
CA ARG A 311 -6.93 2.94 16.90
C ARG A 311 -6.32 2.24 18.10
N SER A 312 -5.10 1.71 17.94
CA SER A 312 -4.31 1.18 19.06
C SER A 312 -3.76 2.31 19.90
N GLN A 313 -4.55 2.79 20.88
CA GLN A 313 -4.16 3.90 21.75
C GLN A 313 -2.81 3.66 22.42
N GLN A 314 -2.52 2.43 22.86
CA GLN A 314 -1.26 2.07 23.49
C GLN A 314 -0.07 2.29 22.54
N LEU A 315 -0.16 1.82 21.29
CA LEU A 315 0.90 2.02 20.28
C LEU A 315 1.05 3.51 19.96
N TYR A 316 -0.06 4.22 19.73
CA TYR A 316 -0.05 5.65 19.45
C TYR A 316 0.63 6.45 20.56
N ASN A 317 0.26 6.21 21.82
CA ASN A 317 0.88 6.90 22.95
C ASN A 317 2.39 6.62 23.04
N THR A 318 2.82 5.37 22.84
CA THR A 318 4.24 4.99 22.87
C THR A 318 5.01 5.67 21.74
N LEU A 319 4.53 5.62 20.52
CA LEU A 319 5.20 6.22 19.36
C LEU A 319 5.21 7.76 19.43
N THR A 320 4.14 8.37 19.96
CA THR A 320 4.08 9.82 20.18
C THR A 320 5.05 10.27 21.26
N ALA A 321 5.12 9.53 22.38
CA ALA A 321 6.05 9.84 23.46
C ALA A 321 7.53 9.74 23.04
N THR A 322 7.82 8.94 22.01
CA THR A 322 9.17 8.80 21.43
C THR A 322 9.39 9.66 20.18
N ASN A 323 8.46 10.53 19.82
CA ASN A 323 8.47 11.34 18.58
C ASN A 323 8.61 10.52 17.29
N LYS A 324 8.16 9.28 17.30
CA LYS A 324 8.23 8.36 16.15
C LYS A 324 6.95 8.24 15.36
N LEU A 325 5.82 8.80 15.83
CA LEU A 325 4.55 8.75 15.11
C LEU A 325 4.32 10.02 14.32
N TYR A 326 4.01 9.85 13.05
CA TYR A 326 3.52 10.88 12.17
C TYR A 326 2.11 10.56 11.67
N VAL A 327 1.15 11.42 11.95
CA VAL A 327 -0.24 11.26 11.52
C VAL A 327 -0.48 12.16 10.31
N VAL A 328 -0.65 11.56 9.14
CA VAL A 328 -0.96 12.24 7.90
C VAL A 328 -2.46 12.46 7.82
N LYS A 329 -2.90 13.66 8.21
CA LYS A 329 -4.33 14.01 8.24
C LYS A 329 -4.83 14.39 6.87
N ASP A 330 -6.16 14.53 6.75
CA ASP A 330 -6.80 15.00 5.54
C ASP A 330 -6.75 16.54 5.36
N ILE A 331 -5.70 17.19 5.84
CA ILE A 331 -5.42 18.61 5.68
C ILE A 331 -4.09 18.82 4.97
N CYS A 332 -4.05 19.81 4.07
CA CYS A 332 -2.88 20.05 3.20
C CYS A 332 -1.56 20.32 3.93
N SER A 333 -1.60 20.65 5.22
CA SER A 333 -0.42 20.94 6.05
C SER A 333 0.33 19.70 6.55
N ASP A 334 -0.23 18.49 6.37
CA ASP A 334 0.32 17.28 6.97
C ASP A 334 0.99 16.33 5.93
N LEU A 335 1.36 16.86 4.78
CA LEU A 335 2.11 16.13 3.76
C LEU A 335 3.53 15.83 4.27
N ILE A 336 3.97 14.57 4.15
CA ILE A 336 5.37 14.18 4.41
C ILE A 336 6.16 14.26 3.09
N LEU A 337 7.21 15.05 3.07
CA LEU A 337 8.20 15.06 2.00
C LEU A 337 9.49 14.41 2.50
N GLY A 338 9.89 13.32 1.88
CA GLY A 338 11.18 12.67 2.08
C GLY A 338 12.11 13.03 0.93
N ILE A 339 13.35 13.42 1.23
CA ILE A 339 14.39 13.71 0.25
C ILE A 339 15.61 12.86 0.61
N CYS A 340 16.12 12.09 -0.34
CA CYS A 340 17.35 11.31 -0.18
C CYS A 340 18.31 11.63 -1.32
N GLU A 341 19.50 12.10 -1.00
CA GLU A 341 20.60 12.28 -1.95
C GLU A 341 21.51 11.07 -1.91
N ILE A 342 21.74 10.46 -3.07
CA ILE A 342 22.48 9.21 -3.22
C ILE A 342 23.46 9.25 -4.38
N GLN A 343 24.56 8.48 -4.24
CA GLN A 343 25.60 8.33 -5.24
C GLN A 343 25.88 6.86 -5.53
#